data_b19c3637d48c252d3f2aee3d8be17b9e
#
_entry.id   b19c3637d48c252d3f2aee3d8be17b9e
#
_cell.length_a   1.000
_cell.length_b   1.000
_cell.length_c   1.000
_cell.angle_alpha   90.00
_cell.angle_beta   90.00
_cell.angle_gamma   90.00
#
_symmetry.space_group_name_H-M   'P 1'
#
loop_
_entity.id
_entity.type
_entity.pdbx_description
1 polymer ?
#
loop_
_entity_poly.entity_id
_entity_poly.type
_entity_poly.pdbx_seq_one_letter_code
_entity_poly.pdbx_strand_id
1 'polypeptide(L)'
;LNGTMIHDKLVRFCGTEFECVDEGFGENTPVDVVIRPEDLYIFPVSEMAQLTGVVQTSIFKGVHYEMTVLCGGYEFLVQDYHHFEVGAEVGLLVKPFDIHIMKKERVCNTFEGKLQDATHVEFLGCTFECASVEGLESGTDVKVEVDFDKVILQDNEEDGTLTGEVKFILYKGDHYHLTVWSDWDENVFVDTNYVWDDGDR
;
A
#
# COMPACT_ATOMS: atom_id res chain seq x y z
N LEU A 1 1.57 -0.40 -6.52
CA LEU A 1 1.65 -1.59 -5.64
C LEU A 1 2.75 -1.41 -4.61
N ASN A 2 2.53 -1.95 -3.39
CA ASN A 2 3.60 -2.04 -2.41
C ASN A 2 4.58 -3.15 -2.79
N GLY A 3 5.86 -2.86 -2.71
CA GLY A 3 6.93 -3.81 -3.00
C GLY A 3 8.10 -3.70 -2.05
N THR A 4 9.02 -4.65 -2.16
CA THR A 4 10.30 -4.63 -1.46
C THR A 4 11.41 -4.87 -2.46
N MET A 5 12.34 -3.95 -2.57
CA MET A 5 13.56 -4.16 -3.34
C MET A 5 14.42 -5.18 -2.59
N ILE A 6 14.58 -6.38 -3.13
CA ILE A 6 15.36 -7.44 -2.46
C ILE A 6 16.85 -7.13 -2.58
N HIS A 7 17.28 -6.80 -3.76
CA HIS A 7 18.59 -6.25 -4.12
C HIS A 7 18.47 -5.59 -5.50
N ASP A 8 19.53 -4.98 -5.98
CA ASP A 8 19.56 -4.37 -7.32
C ASP A 8 19.02 -5.34 -8.37
N LYS A 9 18.10 -4.85 -9.19
CA LYS A 9 17.43 -5.57 -10.30
C LYS A 9 16.50 -6.71 -9.87
N LEU A 10 16.14 -6.81 -8.57
CA LEU A 10 15.16 -7.78 -8.08
C LEU A 10 14.21 -7.14 -7.09
N VAL A 11 12.92 -7.12 -7.40
CA VAL A 11 11.84 -6.59 -6.56
C VAL A 11 10.83 -7.68 -6.25
N ARG A 12 10.31 -7.68 -5.03
CA ARG A 12 9.21 -8.56 -4.62
C ARG A 12 7.94 -7.74 -4.44
N PHE A 13 6.85 -8.13 -5.09
CA PHE A 13 5.50 -7.63 -4.87
C PHE A 13 4.48 -8.75 -5.15
N CYS A 14 3.27 -8.64 -4.61
CA CYS A 14 2.23 -9.67 -4.73
C CYS A 14 2.72 -11.09 -4.35
N GLY A 15 3.65 -11.19 -3.39
CA GLY A 15 4.23 -12.47 -2.96
C GLY A 15 5.21 -13.12 -3.93
N THR A 16 5.50 -12.49 -5.09
CA THR A 16 6.35 -13.02 -6.16
C THR A 16 7.54 -12.11 -6.41
N GLU A 17 8.68 -12.69 -6.78
CA GLU A 17 9.90 -11.95 -7.15
C GLU A 17 9.95 -11.72 -8.66
N PHE A 18 10.30 -10.48 -9.03
CA PHE A 18 10.40 -10.03 -10.41
C PHE A 18 11.75 -9.42 -10.67
N GLU A 19 12.36 -9.78 -11.79
CA GLU A 19 13.49 -9.03 -12.31
C GLU A 19 13.04 -7.64 -12.77
N CYS A 20 13.81 -6.61 -12.46
CA CYS A 20 13.62 -5.23 -12.92
C CYS A 20 14.95 -4.66 -13.39
N VAL A 21 14.94 -3.43 -13.89
CA VAL A 21 16.18 -2.75 -14.36
C VAL A 21 16.74 -1.77 -13.36
N ASP A 22 15.96 -1.44 -12.34
CA ASP A 22 16.29 -0.42 -11.34
C ASP A 22 17.34 -0.93 -10.34
N GLU A 23 18.22 -0.01 -9.92
CA GLU A 23 19.29 -0.24 -8.96
C GLU A 23 19.49 0.96 -8.03
N GLY A 24 20.20 0.77 -6.91
CA GLY A 24 20.52 1.87 -5.99
C GLY A 24 19.45 2.19 -4.96
N PHE A 25 18.46 1.32 -4.77
CA PHE A 25 17.41 1.49 -3.74
C PHE A 25 17.82 0.93 -2.38
N GLY A 26 18.84 0.08 -2.33
CA GLY A 26 19.26 -0.66 -1.13
C GLY A 26 18.59 -2.02 -1.01
N GLU A 27 19.16 -2.89 -0.18
CA GLU A 27 18.64 -4.24 0.05
C GLU A 27 17.48 -4.23 1.04
N ASN A 28 16.47 -5.04 0.78
CA ASN A 28 15.25 -5.18 1.59
C ASN A 28 14.53 -3.85 1.89
N THR A 29 14.62 -2.91 0.94
CA THR A 29 14.04 -1.58 1.09
C THR A 29 12.59 -1.56 0.58
N PRO A 30 11.63 -1.03 1.37
CA PRO A 30 10.25 -0.81 0.90
C PRO A 30 10.22 0.19 -0.27
N VAL A 31 9.49 -0.18 -1.32
CA VAL A 31 9.36 0.62 -2.54
C VAL A 31 7.91 0.63 -3.05
N ASP A 32 7.59 1.60 -3.88
CA ASP A 32 6.37 1.58 -4.68
C ASP A 32 6.69 1.03 -6.07
N VAL A 33 5.89 0.05 -6.51
CA VAL A 33 6.00 -0.57 -7.84
C VAL A 33 4.89 -0.03 -8.72
N VAL A 34 5.26 0.51 -9.87
CA VAL A 34 4.34 1.04 -10.87
C VAL A 34 4.50 0.24 -12.17
N ILE A 35 3.41 -0.31 -12.66
CA ILE A 35 3.31 -1.00 -13.94
C ILE A 35 2.15 -0.38 -14.70
N ARG A 36 2.35 -0.03 -15.96
CA ARG A 36 1.29 0.53 -16.78
C ARG A 36 0.35 -0.58 -17.24
N PRO A 37 -0.96 -0.33 -17.37
CA PRO A 37 -1.92 -1.33 -17.83
C PRO A 37 -1.59 -1.95 -19.19
N GLU A 38 -1.01 -1.19 -20.09
CA GLU A 38 -0.58 -1.61 -21.43
C GLU A 38 0.71 -2.44 -21.45
N ASP A 39 1.47 -2.42 -20.36
CA ASP A 39 2.75 -3.14 -20.22
C ASP A 39 2.57 -4.51 -19.52
N LEU A 40 1.35 -4.83 -19.08
CA LEU A 40 0.96 -6.13 -18.57
C LEU A 40 0.45 -7.02 -19.71
N TYR A 41 1.20 -8.06 -20.01
CA TYR A 41 0.81 -9.05 -21.02
C TYR A 41 -0.15 -10.06 -20.41
N ILE A 42 -1.32 -10.26 -21.02
CA ILE A 42 -2.35 -11.21 -20.62
C ILE A 42 -2.48 -12.33 -21.66
N PHE A 43 -2.57 -13.59 -21.21
CA PHE A 43 -2.68 -14.76 -22.06
C PHE A 43 -3.32 -15.94 -21.30
N PRO A 44 -3.76 -17.02 -21.99
CA PRO A 44 -4.21 -18.22 -21.30
C PRO A 44 -3.11 -18.78 -20.38
N VAL A 45 -3.49 -19.32 -19.21
CA VAL A 45 -2.53 -19.84 -18.23
C VAL A 45 -1.50 -20.76 -18.87
N SER A 46 -0.23 -20.48 -18.65
CA SER A 46 0.90 -21.22 -19.19
C SER A 46 2.10 -21.16 -18.25
N GLU A 47 3.15 -21.94 -18.53
CA GLU A 47 4.41 -21.92 -17.77
C GLU A 47 5.17 -20.57 -17.85
N MET A 48 4.80 -19.70 -18.78
CA MET A 48 5.39 -18.35 -18.89
C MET A 48 4.75 -17.34 -17.94
N ALA A 49 3.63 -17.67 -17.30
CA ALA A 49 2.93 -16.77 -16.42
C ALA A 49 3.76 -16.52 -15.15
N GLN A 50 4.01 -15.24 -14.86
CA GLN A 50 4.62 -14.82 -13.58
C GLN A 50 3.57 -14.75 -12.48
N LEU A 51 2.34 -14.35 -12.84
CA LEU A 51 1.17 -14.35 -11.99
C LEU A 51 0.02 -15.05 -12.69
N THR A 52 -0.86 -15.66 -11.91
CA THR A 52 -2.12 -16.24 -12.42
C THR A 52 -3.28 -15.61 -11.69
N GLY A 53 -4.37 -15.34 -12.40
CA GLY A 53 -5.52 -14.68 -11.83
C GLY A 53 -6.80 -14.94 -12.60
N VAL A 54 -7.88 -14.32 -12.14
CA VAL A 54 -9.21 -14.45 -12.72
C VAL A 54 -9.67 -13.07 -13.19
N VAL A 55 -10.17 -13.00 -14.43
CA VAL A 55 -10.74 -11.77 -15.00
C VAL A 55 -12.02 -11.41 -14.25
N GLN A 56 -12.06 -10.23 -13.64
CA GLN A 56 -13.20 -9.71 -12.91
C GLN A 56 -14.09 -8.82 -13.79
N THR A 57 -13.47 -8.01 -14.64
CA THR A 57 -14.16 -7.14 -15.60
C THR A 57 -13.45 -7.18 -16.94
N SER A 58 -14.21 -6.95 -18.04
CA SER A 58 -13.66 -6.83 -19.39
C SER A 58 -14.52 -5.86 -20.18
N ILE A 59 -13.98 -4.68 -20.50
CA ILE A 59 -14.71 -3.58 -21.11
C ILE A 59 -13.99 -3.14 -22.38
N PHE A 60 -14.69 -3.14 -23.52
CA PHE A 60 -14.13 -2.62 -24.77
C PHE A 60 -14.13 -1.07 -24.76
N LYS A 61 -12.98 -0.48 -24.97
CA LYS A 61 -12.75 0.98 -25.00
C LYS A 61 -12.63 1.55 -26.41
N GLY A 62 -13.11 0.82 -27.43
CA GLY A 62 -13.10 1.24 -28.83
C GLY A 62 -11.88 0.79 -29.61
N VAL A 63 -10.72 0.60 -29.00
CA VAL A 63 -9.47 0.12 -29.64
C VAL A 63 -8.81 -1.04 -28.91
N HIS A 64 -9.05 -1.19 -27.63
CA HIS A 64 -8.53 -2.27 -26.76
C HIS A 64 -9.59 -2.65 -25.74
N TYR A 65 -9.37 -3.75 -25.07
CA TYR A 65 -10.10 -4.14 -23.87
C TYR A 65 -9.35 -3.66 -22.64
N GLU A 66 -10.08 -3.09 -21.70
CA GLU A 66 -9.61 -2.81 -20.35
C GLU A 66 -10.19 -3.89 -19.42
N MET A 67 -9.32 -4.63 -18.80
CA MET A 67 -9.68 -5.78 -17.98
C MET A 67 -9.10 -5.62 -16.56
N THR A 68 -9.90 -5.94 -15.56
CA THR A 68 -9.41 -6.10 -14.19
C THR A 68 -9.18 -7.57 -13.92
N VAL A 69 -7.98 -7.93 -13.49
CA VAL A 69 -7.59 -9.31 -13.18
C VAL A 69 -7.21 -9.39 -11.70
N LEU A 70 -7.87 -10.28 -10.97
CA LEU A 70 -7.59 -10.54 -9.56
C LEU A 70 -6.56 -11.67 -9.43
N CYS A 71 -5.36 -11.35 -8.94
CA CYS A 71 -4.24 -12.28 -8.72
C CYS A 71 -3.88 -12.30 -7.24
N GLY A 72 -4.24 -13.37 -6.50
CA GLY A 72 -3.81 -13.55 -5.10
C GLY A 72 -4.25 -12.42 -4.14
N GLY A 73 -5.39 -11.78 -4.40
CA GLY A 73 -5.90 -10.65 -3.60
C GLY A 73 -5.49 -9.26 -4.15
N TYR A 74 -4.67 -9.21 -5.21
CA TYR A 74 -4.27 -7.97 -5.87
C TYR A 74 -5.03 -7.79 -7.19
N GLU A 75 -5.57 -6.60 -7.40
CA GLU A 75 -6.22 -6.22 -8.65
C GLU A 75 -5.23 -5.58 -9.61
N PHE A 76 -5.15 -6.14 -10.82
CA PHE A 76 -4.35 -5.61 -11.91
C PHE A 76 -5.26 -5.08 -13.01
N LEU A 77 -5.07 -3.83 -13.40
CA LEU A 77 -5.67 -3.27 -14.59
C LEU A 77 -4.78 -3.60 -15.80
N VAL A 78 -5.37 -4.24 -16.81
CA VAL A 78 -4.68 -4.67 -18.03
C VAL A 78 -5.35 -4.07 -19.24
N GLN A 79 -4.58 -3.57 -20.19
CA GLN A 79 -5.07 -3.13 -21.50
C GLN A 79 -4.47 -4.01 -22.60
N ASP A 80 -5.34 -4.75 -23.32
CA ASP A 80 -4.92 -5.64 -24.40
C ASP A 80 -5.93 -5.61 -25.57
N TYR A 81 -5.47 -5.98 -26.75
CA TYR A 81 -6.33 -6.12 -27.93
C TYR A 81 -7.15 -7.41 -27.92
N HIS A 82 -6.71 -8.41 -27.19
CA HIS A 82 -7.41 -9.68 -27.02
C HIS A 82 -8.44 -9.59 -25.91
N HIS A 83 -9.59 -10.18 -26.17
CA HIS A 83 -10.68 -10.28 -25.20
C HIS A 83 -10.55 -11.55 -24.37
N PHE A 84 -10.67 -11.41 -23.07
CA PHE A 84 -10.88 -12.51 -22.12
C PHE A 84 -12.20 -12.29 -21.41
N GLU A 85 -13.00 -13.34 -21.28
CA GLU A 85 -14.30 -13.27 -20.62
C GLU A 85 -14.15 -13.17 -19.10
N VAL A 86 -15.13 -12.53 -18.45
CA VAL A 86 -15.23 -12.49 -16.99
C VAL A 86 -15.32 -13.91 -16.44
N GLY A 87 -14.50 -14.21 -15.44
CA GLY A 87 -14.35 -15.54 -14.85
C GLY A 87 -13.28 -16.42 -15.52
N ALA A 88 -12.67 -15.98 -16.62
CA ALA A 88 -11.57 -16.72 -17.26
C ALA A 88 -10.32 -16.69 -16.37
N GLU A 89 -9.65 -17.86 -16.24
CA GLU A 89 -8.32 -17.94 -15.67
C GLU A 89 -7.27 -17.52 -16.70
N VAL A 90 -6.40 -16.60 -16.31
CA VAL A 90 -5.38 -16.00 -17.19
C VAL A 90 -4.02 -15.96 -16.50
N GLY A 91 -2.97 -15.95 -17.31
CA GLY A 91 -1.61 -15.64 -16.92
C GLY A 91 -1.27 -14.19 -17.19
N LEU A 92 -0.52 -13.56 -16.30
CA LEU A 92 0.07 -12.24 -16.49
C LEU A 92 1.58 -12.35 -16.53
N LEU A 93 2.19 -11.49 -17.35
CA LEU A 93 3.63 -11.32 -17.45
C LEU A 93 3.94 -9.84 -17.60
N VAL A 94 4.97 -9.39 -16.91
CA VAL A 94 5.56 -8.06 -17.09
C VAL A 94 7.04 -8.20 -17.36
N LYS A 95 7.55 -7.41 -18.29
CA LYS A 95 8.99 -7.42 -18.60
C LYS A 95 9.76 -6.58 -17.59
N PRO A 96 11.05 -6.90 -17.32
CA PRO A 96 11.87 -6.14 -16.38
C PRO A 96 11.94 -4.63 -16.66
N PHE A 97 11.89 -4.22 -17.92
CA PHE A 97 11.91 -2.80 -18.32
C PHE A 97 10.61 -2.04 -18.05
N ASP A 98 9.51 -2.76 -17.90
CA ASP A 98 8.16 -2.21 -17.76
C ASP A 98 7.74 -2.12 -16.28
N ILE A 99 8.62 -2.58 -15.37
CA ILE A 99 8.48 -2.42 -13.93
C ILE A 99 9.25 -1.15 -13.52
N HIS A 100 8.53 -0.16 -12.99
CA HIS A 100 9.11 1.09 -12.51
C HIS A 100 9.12 1.10 -11.00
N ILE A 101 10.30 1.30 -10.41
CA ILE A 101 10.48 1.35 -8.97
C ILE A 101 10.54 2.81 -8.52
N MET A 102 9.74 3.14 -7.53
CA MET A 102 9.74 4.46 -6.91
C MET A 102 10.12 4.33 -5.44
N LYS A 103 10.94 5.25 -4.98
CA LYS A 103 11.29 5.32 -3.56
C LYS A 103 10.05 5.71 -2.77
N LYS A 104 9.75 4.93 -1.73
CA LYS A 104 8.74 5.34 -0.76
C LYS A 104 9.25 6.56 0.01
N GLU A 105 8.55 7.67 -0.11
CA GLU A 105 8.86 8.89 0.64
C GLU A 105 8.55 8.71 2.13
N ARG A 106 7.49 7.93 2.43
CA ARG A 106 7.06 7.62 3.79
C ARG A 106 6.67 6.14 3.89
N VAL A 107 7.15 5.50 4.94
CA VAL A 107 6.82 4.09 5.26
C VAL A 107 6.00 3.97 6.54
N CYS A 108 5.98 5.03 7.35
CA CYS A 108 5.23 5.14 8.61
C CYS A 108 4.83 6.60 8.87
N ASN A 109 3.85 6.79 9.74
CA ASN A 109 3.60 8.08 10.37
C ASN A 109 4.76 8.41 11.32
N THR A 110 5.13 9.68 11.36
CA THR A 110 6.19 10.17 12.26
C THR A 110 5.68 11.40 13.00
N PHE A 111 5.73 11.37 14.31
CA PHE A 111 5.30 12.47 15.18
C PHE A 111 6.38 12.81 16.19
N GLU A 112 6.41 14.06 16.62
CA GLU A 112 7.14 14.46 17.81
C GLU A 112 6.27 14.13 19.02
N GLY A 113 6.85 13.49 20.02
CA GLY A 113 6.13 13.06 21.22
C GLY A 113 6.97 13.16 22.48
N LYS A 114 6.34 12.88 23.61
CA LYS A 114 6.93 12.92 24.94
C LYS A 114 6.70 11.61 25.66
N LEU A 115 7.78 10.98 26.11
CA LEU A 115 7.69 9.73 26.86
C LEU A 115 7.04 10.02 28.23
N GLN A 116 5.93 9.34 28.54
CA GLN A 116 5.27 9.46 29.84
C GLN A 116 5.83 8.47 30.86
N ASP A 117 6.06 7.23 30.41
CA ASP A 117 6.74 6.16 31.15
C ASP A 117 7.35 5.16 30.17
N ALA A 118 7.83 4.02 30.65
CA ALA A 118 8.50 3.01 29.83
C ALA A 118 7.63 2.39 28.72
N THR A 119 6.33 2.57 28.76
CA THR A 119 5.35 1.94 27.85
C THR A 119 4.28 2.91 27.32
N HIS A 120 4.37 4.19 27.67
CA HIS A 120 3.41 5.21 27.22
C HIS A 120 4.11 6.44 26.67
N VAL A 121 3.59 6.93 25.55
CA VAL A 121 4.06 8.14 24.88
C VAL A 121 2.87 9.08 24.62
N GLU A 122 3.08 10.36 24.81
CA GLU A 122 2.12 11.40 24.45
C GLU A 122 2.53 12.05 23.14
N PHE A 123 1.61 12.08 22.17
CA PHE A 123 1.72 12.85 20.93
C PHE A 123 0.32 13.23 20.45
N LEU A 124 0.22 14.30 19.66
CA LEU A 124 -1.07 14.88 19.22
C LEU A 124 -2.05 15.04 20.40
N GLY A 125 -1.56 15.47 21.58
CA GLY A 125 -2.36 15.72 22.76
C GLY A 125 -2.98 14.49 23.43
N CYS A 126 -2.69 13.28 22.95
CA CYS A 126 -3.23 12.03 23.46
C CYS A 126 -2.11 11.10 23.93
N THR A 127 -2.42 10.23 24.89
CA THR A 127 -1.47 9.23 25.40
C THR A 127 -1.75 7.87 24.76
N PHE A 128 -0.70 7.23 24.25
CA PHE A 128 -0.75 5.94 23.58
C PHE A 128 0.20 4.95 24.25
N GLU A 129 -0.16 3.66 24.21
CA GLU A 129 0.77 2.60 24.53
C GLU A 129 1.84 2.50 23.42
N CYS A 130 3.08 2.28 23.81
CA CYS A 130 4.20 2.08 22.90
C CYS A 130 5.03 0.85 23.27
N ALA A 131 5.92 0.44 22.37
CA ALA A 131 6.92 -0.57 22.68
C ALA A 131 7.76 -0.12 23.88
N SER A 132 8.10 -1.07 24.75
CA SER A 132 8.88 -0.76 25.97
C SER A 132 10.20 -0.09 25.64
N VAL A 133 10.43 1.07 26.22
CA VAL A 133 11.65 1.87 26.05
C VAL A 133 12.46 1.83 27.34
N GLU A 134 13.67 1.29 27.27
CA GLU A 134 14.58 1.22 28.40
C GLU A 134 15.60 2.36 28.36
N GLY A 135 15.95 2.90 29.54
CA GLY A 135 17.07 3.85 29.69
C GLY A 135 16.71 5.31 29.37
N LEU A 136 15.46 5.62 29.09
CA LEU A 136 14.96 7.00 28.97
C LEU A 136 14.10 7.37 30.18
N GLU A 137 14.19 8.64 30.60
CA GLU A 137 13.39 9.18 31.69
C GLU A 137 12.03 9.70 31.18
N SER A 138 11.03 9.68 32.05
CA SER A 138 9.73 10.35 31.79
C SER A 138 9.94 11.83 31.47
N GLY A 139 9.21 12.32 30.47
CA GLY A 139 9.32 13.70 29.96
C GLY A 139 10.38 13.88 28.86
N THR A 140 11.09 12.83 28.47
CA THR A 140 12.06 12.88 27.34
C THR A 140 11.30 13.09 26.01
N ASP A 141 11.76 14.04 25.20
CA ASP A 141 11.26 14.22 23.84
C ASP A 141 11.72 13.07 22.94
N VAL A 142 10.79 12.45 22.23
CA VAL A 142 11.02 11.28 21.41
C VAL A 142 10.37 11.42 20.04
N LYS A 143 10.94 10.76 19.05
CA LYS A 143 10.32 10.56 17.75
C LYS A 143 9.45 9.32 17.81
N VAL A 144 8.17 9.45 17.51
CA VAL A 144 7.19 8.37 17.47
C VAL A 144 7.00 7.93 16.02
N GLU A 145 7.18 6.65 15.75
CA GLU A 145 6.93 6.05 14.44
C GLU A 145 5.80 5.03 14.55
N VAL A 146 4.79 5.18 13.69
CA VAL A 146 3.61 4.29 13.65
C VAL A 146 3.40 3.84 12.21
N ASP A 147 3.51 2.55 11.95
CA ASP A 147 3.26 1.98 10.63
C ASP A 147 1.82 2.27 10.20
N PHE A 148 1.61 2.49 8.90
CA PHE A 148 0.29 2.86 8.37
C PHE A 148 -0.78 1.79 8.64
N ASP A 149 -0.40 0.51 8.64
CA ASP A 149 -1.29 -0.65 8.90
C ASP A 149 -1.57 -0.88 10.40
N LYS A 150 -0.91 -0.13 11.29
CA LYS A 150 -1.13 -0.18 12.75
C LYS A 150 -2.09 0.90 13.23
N VAL A 151 -2.45 1.83 12.38
CA VAL A 151 -3.50 2.80 12.69
C VAL A 151 -4.85 2.14 12.41
N ILE A 152 -5.66 2.01 13.45
CA ILE A 152 -7.00 1.40 13.38
C ILE A 152 -8.04 2.51 13.40
N LEU A 153 -8.87 2.57 12.37
CA LEU A 153 -10.01 3.49 12.32
C LEU A 153 -11.22 2.85 12.99
N GLN A 154 -12.02 3.66 13.67
CA GLN A 154 -13.25 3.28 14.35
C GLN A 154 -14.41 4.10 13.78
N ASP A 155 -15.60 3.50 13.68
CA ASP A 155 -16.80 4.14 13.15
C ASP A 155 -17.38 5.21 14.08
N ASN A 156 -16.99 5.21 15.35
CA ASN A 156 -17.49 6.15 16.35
C ASN A 156 -16.32 6.87 17.01
N GLU A 157 -16.45 8.19 17.18
CA GLU A 157 -15.44 9.01 17.86
C GLU A 157 -15.16 8.54 19.30
N GLU A 158 -16.17 8.00 19.99
CA GLU A 158 -16.07 7.54 21.39
C GLU A 158 -15.16 6.31 21.54
N ASP A 159 -14.97 5.54 20.47
CA ASP A 159 -14.15 4.31 20.48
C ASP A 159 -12.69 4.59 20.09
N GLY A 160 -12.40 5.80 19.58
CA GLY A 160 -11.07 6.26 19.16
C GLY A 160 -10.34 7.06 20.26
N THR A 161 -9.03 7.07 20.21
CA THR A 161 -8.17 7.93 21.05
C THR A 161 -7.90 9.28 20.38
N LEU A 162 -7.87 9.30 19.07
CA LEU A 162 -7.62 10.47 18.23
C LEU A 162 -8.78 10.60 17.23
N THR A 163 -9.25 11.83 17.00
CA THR A 163 -10.32 12.13 16.04
C THR A 163 -9.76 12.87 14.82
N GLY A 164 -10.41 12.68 13.69
CA GLY A 164 -10.02 13.32 12.44
C GLY A 164 -11.04 13.06 11.32
N GLU A 165 -10.79 13.60 10.15
CA GLU A 165 -11.65 13.51 8.97
C GLU A 165 -10.87 12.90 7.81
N VAL A 166 -11.44 11.91 7.12
CA VAL A 166 -10.87 11.32 5.90
C VAL A 166 -10.89 12.37 4.78
N LYS A 167 -9.71 12.69 4.24
CA LYS A 167 -9.53 13.74 3.21
C LYS A 167 -9.10 13.19 1.86
N PHE A 168 -8.51 12.01 1.84
CA PHE A 168 -8.05 11.41 0.60
C PHE A 168 -8.03 9.89 0.72
N ILE A 169 -8.45 9.22 -0.34
CA ILE A 169 -8.55 7.77 -0.41
C ILE A 169 -7.89 7.32 -1.71
N LEU A 170 -6.93 6.40 -1.60
CA LEU A 170 -6.25 5.79 -2.74
C LEU A 170 -6.27 4.27 -2.62
N TYR A 171 -6.90 3.58 -3.56
CA TYR A 171 -6.82 2.13 -3.64
C TYR A 171 -5.46 1.70 -4.23
N LYS A 172 -4.74 0.85 -3.50
CA LYS A 172 -3.38 0.38 -3.84
C LYS A 172 -3.36 -1.00 -4.53
N GLY A 173 -4.53 -1.55 -4.86
CA GLY A 173 -4.68 -2.86 -5.52
C GLY A 173 -5.06 -4.00 -4.57
N ASP A 174 -4.74 -3.89 -3.28
CA ASP A 174 -5.03 -4.86 -2.23
C ASP A 174 -5.57 -4.22 -0.94
N HIS A 175 -5.38 -2.92 -0.78
CA HIS A 175 -5.83 -2.14 0.39
C HIS A 175 -6.09 -0.69 -0.01
N TYR A 176 -6.72 0.06 0.89
CA TYR A 176 -6.90 1.51 0.78
C TYR A 176 -5.83 2.23 1.59
N HIS A 177 -5.19 3.22 0.98
CA HIS A 177 -4.32 4.18 1.65
C HIS A 177 -5.11 5.46 1.86
N LEU A 178 -5.32 5.84 3.11
CA LEU A 178 -6.10 7.00 3.49
C LEU A 178 -5.19 8.10 4.02
N THR A 179 -5.59 9.34 3.80
CA THR A 179 -5.09 10.50 4.52
C THR A 179 -6.20 11.01 5.42
N VAL A 180 -5.99 10.95 6.72
CA VAL A 180 -6.90 11.46 7.74
C VAL A 180 -6.32 12.77 8.29
N TRP A 181 -7.07 13.85 8.23
CA TRP A 181 -6.72 15.12 8.84
C TRP A 181 -7.19 15.10 10.30
N SER A 182 -6.24 15.03 11.22
CA SER A 182 -6.55 15.02 12.65
C SER A 182 -7.03 16.37 13.17
N ASP A 183 -7.77 16.38 14.26
CA ASP A 183 -8.19 17.62 14.94
C ASP A 183 -7.00 18.43 15.53
N TRP A 184 -5.79 17.91 15.40
CA TRP A 184 -4.52 18.52 15.80
C TRP A 184 -3.72 19.12 14.63
N ASP A 185 -4.39 19.36 13.49
CA ASP A 185 -3.79 19.94 12.27
C ASP A 185 -2.63 19.12 11.68
N GLU A 186 -2.64 17.80 11.86
CA GLU A 186 -1.64 16.88 11.31
C GLU A 186 -2.28 15.81 10.44
N ASN A 187 -1.58 15.40 9.37
CA ASN A 187 -1.98 14.26 8.56
C ASN A 187 -1.58 12.95 9.23
N VAL A 188 -2.53 12.04 9.34
CA VAL A 188 -2.33 10.65 9.73
C VAL A 188 -2.61 9.76 8.52
N PHE A 189 -1.63 8.95 8.13
CA PHE A 189 -1.76 8.03 7.01
C PHE A 189 -2.13 6.65 7.53
N VAL A 190 -3.07 6.00 6.85
CA VAL A 190 -3.65 4.71 7.28
C VAL A 190 -3.74 3.77 6.09
N ASP A 191 -3.25 2.53 6.25
CA ASP A 191 -3.49 1.43 5.32
C ASP A 191 -4.56 0.52 5.92
N THR A 192 -5.68 0.36 5.21
CA THR A 192 -6.83 -0.43 5.68
C THR A 192 -7.49 -1.22 4.55
N ASN A 193 -8.10 -2.36 4.90
CA ASN A 193 -8.91 -3.14 3.97
C ASN A 193 -10.40 -2.72 3.97
N TYR A 194 -10.78 -1.82 4.85
CA TYR A 194 -12.14 -1.31 4.94
C TYR A 194 -12.34 -0.10 4.06
N VAL A 195 -13.54 0.00 3.46
CA VAL A 195 -13.93 1.15 2.65
C VAL A 195 -14.41 2.26 3.56
N TRP A 196 -13.87 3.44 3.34
CA TRP A 196 -14.25 4.69 3.98
C TRP A 196 -14.64 5.70 2.90
N ASP A 197 -15.47 6.67 3.25
CA ASP A 197 -15.85 7.75 2.35
C ASP A 197 -15.11 9.07 2.67
N ASP A 198 -14.96 9.92 1.66
CA ASP A 198 -14.39 11.25 1.84
C ASP A 198 -15.30 12.08 2.76
N GLY A 199 -14.70 12.60 3.82
CA GLY A 199 -15.42 13.34 4.86
C GLY A 199 -15.90 12.50 6.05
N ASP A 200 -15.70 11.17 6.04
CA ASP A 200 -15.95 10.33 7.22
C ASP A 200 -15.09 10.78 8.41
N ARG A 201 -15.66 10.64 9.62
CA ARG A 201 -15.06 11.16 10.84
C ARG A 201 -15.12 10.15 12.00
#